data_0cd500d73e8f359a0a5c86f68d3c17b3
#
_entry.id   0cd500d73e8f359a0a5c86f68d3c17b3
#
_cell.length_a   1.000
_cell.length_b   1.000
_cell.length_c   1.000
_cell.angle_alpha   90.00
_cell.angle_beta   90.00
_cell.angle_gamma   90.00
#
_symmetry.space_group_name_H-M   'P 1'
#
loop_
_entity.id
_entity.type
_entity.pdbx_description
1 polymer ?
#
loop_
_entity_poly.entity_id
_entity_poly.type
_entity_poly.pdbx_seq_one_letter_code
_entity_poly.pdbx_strand_id
1 'polypeptide(L)'
;MPVSDFLTRFEALDSKGDPGKLAAQLGDLRSEVQKDAAELRAERLAAAAAHKTPAYCPPPGAAQPTAEEIVAALEDVPEASRPLVQVKDALRGYLAVRFPC
;
A
#
# COMPACT_ATOMS: atom_id res chain seq x y z
N MET A 1 -5.77 -7.93 1.89
CA MET A 1 -6.99 -7.24 1.37
C MET A 1 -6.86 -7.02 -0.12
N PRO A 2 -7.84 -7.43 -0.93
CA PRO A 2 -7.83 -7.11 -2.35
C PRO A 2 -7.89 -5.61 -2.60
N VAL A 3 -7.27 -5.16 -3.69
CA VAL A 3 -7.29 -3.73 -4.10
C VAL A 3 -8.72 -3.24 -4.26
N SER A 4 -9.62 -4.07 -4.83
CA SER A 4 -11.03 -3.70 -4.99
C SER A 4 -11.71 -3.38 -3.65
N ASP A 5 -11.45 -4.17 -2.61
CA ASP A 5 -12.03 -3.92 -1.28
C ASP A 5 -11.51 -2.62 -0.67
N PHE A 6 -10.21 -2.38 -0.79
CA PHE A 6 -9.61 -1.15 -0.28
C PHE A 6 -10.22 0.08 -0.95
N LEU A 7 -10.28 0.08 -2.28
CA LEU A 7 -10.82 1.22 -3.04
C LEU A 7 -12.31 1.42 -2.79
N THR A 8 -13.09 0.34 -2.66
CA THR A 8 -14.49 0.44 -2.32
C THR A 8 -14.69 1.10 -0.96
N ARG A 9 -13.90 0.71 0.05
CA ARG A 9 -13.95 1.33 1.38
C ARG A 9 -13.48 2.77 1.35
N PHE A 10 -12.44 3.07 0.59
CA PHE A 10 -11.93 4.43 0.43
C PHE A 10 -12.97 5.35 -0.21
N GLU A 11 -13.62 4.90 -1.28
CA GLU A 11 -14.66 5.66 -1.97
C GLU A 11 -15.92 5.84 -1.10
N ALA A 12 -16.17 4.90 -0.19
CA ALA A 12 -17.30 4.97 0.73
C ALA A 12 -17.05 5.87 1.95
N LEU A 13 -15.86 6.46 2.09
CA LEU A 13 -15.59 7.39 3.18
C LEU A 13 -16.50 8.61 3.08
N ASP A 14 -17.22 8.87 4.18
CA ASP A 14 -18.15 9.98 4.23
C ASP A 14 -17.53 11.15 5.00
N SER A 15 -16.93 12.08 4.28
CA SER A 15 -16.31 13.28 4.86
C SER A 15 -17.34 14.29 5.40
N LYS A 16 -18.62 14.11 5.08
CA LYS A 16 -19.72 14.98 5.52
C LYS A 16 -20.56 14.37 6.64
N GLY A 17 -20.30 13.11 7.00
CA GLY A 17 -21.01 12.40 8.03
C GLY A 17 -20.41 12.57 9.42
N ASP A 18 -20.61 11.56 10.28
CA ASP A 18 -20.09 11.54 11.63
C ASP A 18 -18.54 11.55 11.63
N PRO A 19 -17.88 12.57 12.21
CA PRO A 19 -16.42 12.63 12.27
C PRO A 19 -15.79 11.42 12.98
N GLY A 20 -16.43 10.87 14.00
CA GLY A 20 -15.93 9.67 14.69
C GLY A 20 -15.94 8.45 13.81
N LYS A 21 -16.99 8.27 13.00
CA LYS A 21 -17.10 7.16 12.05
C LYS A 21 -16.07 7.30 10.95
N LEU A 22 -15.88 8.50 10.42
CA LEU A 22 -14.86 8.77 9.40
C LEU A 22 -13.46 8.45 9.93
N ALA A 23 -13.13 8.89 11.16
CA ALA A 23 -11.84 8.62 11.76
C ALA A 23 -11.59 7.12 11.93
N ALA A 24 -12.62 6.35 12.34
CA ALA A 24 -12.51 4.89 12.47
C ALA A 24 -12.27 4.22 11.11
N GLN A 25 -12.98 4.63 10.07
CA GLN A 25 -12.83 4.09 8.71
C GLN A 25 -11.45 4.39 8.13
N LEU A 26 -10.95 5.62 8.31
CA LEU A 26 -9.59 6.00 7.91
C LEU A 26 -8.54 5.21 8.68
N GLY A 27 -8.76 5.00 9.98
CA GLY A 27 -7.87 4.20 10.83
C GLY A 27 -7.74 2.77 10.34
N ASP A 28 -8.83 2.15 9.93
CA ASP A 28 -8.83 0.78 9.41
C ASP A 28 -7.99 0.68 8.13
N LEU A 29 -8.16 1.61 7.19
CA LEU A 29 -7.39 1.64 5.95
C LEU A 29 -5.91 1.92 6.21
N ARG A 30 -5.62 2.85 7.13
CA ARG A 30 -4.25 3.15 7.52
C ARG A 30 -3.57 1.94 8.15
N SER A 31 -4.26 1.21 9.02
CA SER A 31 -3.74 0.00 9.65
C SER A 31 -3.40 -1.07 8.62
N GLU A 32 -4.22 -1.25 7.60
CA GLU A 32 -3.95 -2.19 6.51
C GLU A 32 -2.67 -1.82 5.76
N VAL A 33 -2.51 -0.54 5.41
CA VAL A 33 -1.30 -0.06 4.71
C VAL A 33 -0.07 -0.21 5.59
N GLN A 34 -0.16 0.12 6.88
CA GLN A 34 0.96 0.00 7.81
C GLN A 34 1.39 -1.46 8.00
N LYS A 35 0.43 -2.37 8.10
CA LYS A 35 0.70 -3.81 8.20
C LYS A 35 1.43 -4.30 6.94
N ASP A 36 0.91 -3.95 5.76
CA ASP A 36 1.49 -4.35 4.49
C ASP A 36 2.90 -3.76 4.31
N ALA A 37 3.09 -2.51 4.69
CA ALA A 37 4.40 -1.85 4.63
C ALA A 37 5.42 -2.54 5.54
N ALA A 38 5.01 -2.97 6.74
CA ALA A 38 5.88 -3.69 7.66
C ALA A 38 6.27 -5.06 7.09
N GLU A 39 5.33 -5.77 6.48
CA GLU A 39 5.60 -7.06 5.84
C GLU A 39 6.56 -6.90 4.65
N LEU A 40 6.37 -5.88 3.82
CA LEU A 40 7.25 -5.58 2.69
C LEU A 40 8.66 -5.24 3.14
N ARG A 41 8.79 -4.48 4.23
CA ARG A 41 10.09 -4.18 4.83
C ARG A 41 10.79 -5.45 5.31
N ALA A 42 10.06 -6.34 5.98
CA ALA A 42 10.58 -7.61 6.44
C ALA A 42 11.07 -8.48 5.28
N GLU A 43 10.30 -8.55 4.18
CA GLU A 43 10.70 -9.26 2.97
C GLU A 43 12.00 -8.69 2.37
N ARG A 44 12.12 -7.36 2.34
CA ARG A 44 13.32 -6.69 1.82
C ARG A 44 14.55 -7.02 2.66
N LEU A 45 14.43 -6.94 3.98
CA LEU A 45 15.53 -7.24 4.89
C LEU A 45 15.93 -8.72 4.82
N ALA A 46 14.95 -9.64 4.72
CA ALA A 46 15.21 -11.05 4.57
C ALA A 46 15.93 -11.38 3.25
N ALA A 47 15.55 -10.74 2.15
CA ALA A 47 16.22 -10.92 0.87
C ALA A 47 17.69 -10.46 0.95
N ALA A 48 17.93 -9.28 1.55
CA ALA A 48 19.28 -8.77 1.75
C ALA A 48 20.13 -9.72 2.61
N ALA A 49 19.57 -10.23 3.69
CA ALA A 49 20.27 -11.18 4.58
C ALA A 49 20.60 -12.50 3.85
N ALA A 50 19.79 -12.91 2.88
CA ALA A 50 20.02 -14.10 2.07
C ALA A 50 20.87 -13.83 0.82
N HIS A 51 21.46 -12.64 0.69
CA HIS A 51 22.22 -12.18 -0.48
C HIS A 51 21.45 -12.27 -1.79
N LYS A 52 20.12 -12.02 -1.71
CA LYS A 52 19.23 -11.95 -2.88
C LYS A 52 18.84 -10.50 -3.13
N THR A 53 18.55 -10.17 -4.39
CA THR A 53 18.08 -8.84 -4.75
C THR A 53 16.65 -8.64 -4.20
N PRO A 54 16.42 -7.60 -3.37
CA PRO A 54 15.08 -7.27 -2.91
C PRO A 54 14.19 -6.78 -4.06
N ALA A 55 12.87 -6.76 -3.82
CA ALA A 55 11.91 -6.26 -4.81
C ALA A 55 12.08 -4.75 -5.06
N TYR A 56 12.56 -4.00 -4.07
CA TYR A 56 12.81 -2.55 -4.17
C TYR A 56 13.95 -2.17 -3.24
N CYS A 57 14.64 -1.05 -3.57
CA CYS A 57 15.86 -0.62 -2.88
C CYS A 57 15.76 0.87 -2.54
N PRO A 58 15.03 1.27 -1.48
CA PRO A 58 14.98 2.67 -1.10
C PRO A 58 16.33 3.14 -0.57
N PRO A 59 16.81 4.35 -0.96
CA PRO A 59 18.03 4.90 -0.38
C PRO A 59 17.81 5.29 1.09
N PRO A 60 18.87 5.36 1.92
CA PRO A 60 18.74 5.84 3.28
C PRO A 60 18.09 7.21 3.32
N GLY A 61 17.11 7.39 4.22
CA GLY A 61 16.39 8.65 4.35
C GLY A 61 15.33 8.92 3.29
N ALA A 62 14.99 7.93 2.45
CA ALA A 62 13.93 8.10 1.47
C ALA A 62 12.59 8.43 2.14
N ALA A 63 11.85 9.38 1.56
CA ALA A 63 10.54 9.76 2.06
C ALA A 63 9.54 8.63 1.89
N GLN A 64 8.68 8.45 2.89
CA GLN A 64 7.57 7.50 2.80
C GLN A 64 6.55 7.96 1.75
N PRO A 65 5.89 7.04 1.03
CA PRO A 65 4.80 7.42 0.13
C PRO A 65 3.69 8.13 0.89
N THR A 66 3.12 9.16 0.27
CA THR A 66 1.95 9.85 0.82
C THR A 66 0.70 8.99 0.63
N ALA A 67 -0.37 9.28 1.38
CA ALA A 67 -1.65 8.63 1.20
C ALA A 67 -2.17 8.79 -0.24
N GLU A 68 -2.00 9.97 -0.84
CA GLU A 68 -2.41 10.23 -2.22
C GLU A 68 -1.64 9.38 -3.22
N GLU A 69 -0.34 9.21 -3.02
CA GLU A 69 0.49 8.36 -3.87
C GLU A 69 0.08 6.90 -3.78
N ILE A 70 -0.25 6.42 -2.57
CA ILE A 70 -0.70 5.04 -2.35
C ILE A 70 -2.04 4.80 -3.06
N VAL A 71 -3.01 5.70 -2.89
CA VAL A 71 -4.31 5.57 -3.54
C VAL A 71 -4.16 5.58 -5.06
N ALA A 72 -3.34 6.48 -5.60
CA ALA A 72 -3.06 6.56 -7.03
C ALA A 72 -2.44 5.24 -7.55
N ALA A 73 -1.51 4.65 -6.79
CA ALA A 73 -0.91 3.37 -7.16
C ALA A 73 -1.94 2.24 -7.21
N LEU A 74 -2.89 2.23 -6.27
CA LEU A 74 -3.97 1.23 -6.26
C LEU A 74 -4.95 1.45 -7.41
N GLU A 75 -5.24 2.70 -7.76
CA GLU A 75 -6.10 3.05 -8.90
C GLU A 75 -5.46 2.70 -10.24
N ASP A 76 -4.14 2.64 -10.32
CA ASP A 76 -3.42 2.21 -11.52
C ASP A 76 -3.60 0.72 -11.81
N VAL A 77 -4.00 -0.09 -10.84
CA VAL A 77 -4.34 -1.50 -11.07
C VAL A 77 -5.60 -1.55 -11.95
N PRO A 78 -5.56 -2.26 -13.10
CA PRO A 78 -6.72 -2.37 -13.98
C PRO A 78 -7.95 -2.83 -13.20
N GLU A 79 -9.09 -2.22 -13.45
CA GLU A 79 -10.32 -2.46 -12.68
C GLU A 79 -10.67 -3.95 -12.61
N ALA A 80 -10.58 -4.66 -13.75
CA ALA A 80 -10.88 -6.08 -13.82
C ALA A 80 -9.93 -6.94 -12.97
N SER A 81 -8.72 -6.44 -12.68
CA SER A 81 -7.71 -7.17 -11.89
C SER A 81 -7.79 -6.87 -10.40
N ARG A 82 -8.44 -5.79 -10.00
CA ARG A 82 -8.48 -5.34 -8.59
C ARG A 82 -8.98 -6.40 -7.60
N PRO A 83 -9.98 -7.24 -7.93
CA PRO A 83 -10.40 -8.31 -7.01
C PRO A 83 -9.35 -9.41 -6.81
N LEU A 84 -8.40 -9.54 -7.75
CA LEU A 84 -7.40 -10.60 -7.77
C LEU A 84 -6.03 -10.15 -7.27
N VAL A 85 -5.81 -8.85 -7.11
CA VAL A 85 -4.54 -8.27 -6.68
C VAL A 85 -4.66 -7.80 -5.24
N GLN A 86 -3.74 -8.23 -4.39
CA GLN A 86 -3.70 -7.78 -2.99
C GLN A 86 -3.08 -6.39 -2.91
N VAL A 87 -3.53 -5.58 -1.95
CA VAL A 87 -2.96 -4.25 -1.68
C VAL A 87 -1.45 -4.35 -1.48
N LYS A 88 -0.99 -5.33 -0.72
CA LYS A 88 0.45 -5.55 -0.49
C LYS A 88 1.21 -5.75 -1.80
N ASP A 89 0.68 -6.54 -2.72
CA ASP A 89 1.34 -6.82 -4.00
C ASP A 89 1.37 -5.57 -4.90
N ALA A 90 0.30 -4.79 -4.90
CA ALA A 90 0.26 -3.52 -5.63
C ALA A 90 1.27 -2.52 -5.07
N LEU A 91 1.41 -2.44 -3.74
CA LEU A 91 2.41 -1.60 -3.08
C LEU A 91 3.82 -2.05 -3.38
N ARG A 92 4.08 -3.36 -3.41
CA ARG A 92 5.40 -3.90 -3.79
C ARG A 92 5.77 -3.45 -5.20
N GLY A 93 4.84 -3.56 -6.14
CA GLY A 93 5.05 -3.12 -7.52
C GLY A 93 5.31 -1.62 -7.62
N TYR A 94 4.55 -0.82 -6.90
CA TYR A 94 4.75 0.63 -6.84
C TYR A 94 6.13 0.99 -6.29
N LEU A 95 6.54 0.37 -5.19
CA LEU A 95 7.84 0.63 -4.58
C LEU A 95 8.99 0.16 -5.49
N ALA A 96 8.81 -0.92 -6.24
CA ALA A 96 9.80 -1.38 -7.20
C ALA A 96 10.03 -0.38 -8.34
N VAL A 97 8.98 0.32 -8.77
CA VAL A 97 9.08 1.38 -9.78
C VAL A 97 9.71 2.65 -9.20
N ARG A 98 9.32 3.03 -7.99
CA ARG A 98 9.82 4.24 -7.32
C ARG A 98 11.27 4.09 -6.85
N PHE A 99 11.63 2.92 -6.35
CA PHE A 99 12.95 2.64 -5.79
C PHE A 99 13.56 1.39 -6.45
N PRO A 100 13.91 1.45 -7.73
CA PRO A 100 14.52 0.31 -8.41
C PRO A 100 15.86 -0.06 -7.77
N CYS A 101 16.18 -1.34 -7.81
CA CYS A 101 17.46 -1.85 -7.32
C CYS A 101 18.60 -1.73 -8.36
#